data_e43913e4daad59f92b467afee4d75343
#
_entry.id   e43913e4daad59f92b467afee4d75343
#
_cell.length_a   1.000
_cell.length_b   1.000
_cell.length_c   1.000
_cell.angle_alpha   90.00
_cell.angle_beta   90.00
_cell.angle_gamma   90.00
#
_symmetry.space_group_name_H-M   'P 1'
#
loop_
_entity.id
_entity.type
_entity.pdbx_description
1 polymer ?
#
loop_
_entity_poly.entity_id
_entity_poly.type
_entity_poly.pdbx_seq_one_letter_code
_entity_poly.pdbx_strand_id
1 'polypeptide(L)'
;MKGIVFTEFLDLVESKFGLETVQQIIDQSELESNGVYTSVGTYKFTEMVSLLTNLSNVTKIAPNDLLKVYGLHFFDALVKNYGSILKTYKGPIELLSSIEGHIHVQVRKLYPDAELPQFETLEQTDDKIVLIYRSSRSLYPFAQGLMEKSFEHYGQNCEIQHELLKDDGSEVRFEILKK
;
A
#
# COMPACT_ATOMS: atom_id res chain seq x y z
N MET A 1 -13.06 -0.88 -0.77
CA MET A 1 -11.73 -0.21 -0.91
C MET A 1 -11.92 1.14 -1.57
N LYS A 2 -11.17 2.18 -1.21
CA LYS A 2 -11.30 3.52 -1.80
C LYS A 2 -10.78 3.55 -3.24
N GLY A 3 -11.45 4.34 -4.08
CA GLY A 3 -11.18 4.38 -5.52
C GLY A 3 -9.78 4.89 -5.89
N ILE A 4 -9.18 5.77 -5.05
CA ILE A 4 -7.79 6.19 -5.25
C ILE A 4 -6.82 5.00 -5.33
N VAL A 5 -7.11 3.91 -4.60
CA VAL A 5 -6.28 2.68 -4.68
C VAL A 5 -6.41 2.00 -6.04
N PHE A 6 -7.55 2.10 -6.72
CA PHE A 6 -7.73 1.55 -8.06
C PHE A 6 -7.15 2.46 -9.14
N THR A 7 -7.40 3.78 -9.06
CA THR A 7 -6.89 4.72 -10.06
C THR A 7 -5.37 4.72 -10.09
N GLU A 8 -4.70 4.78 -8.93
CA GLU A 8 -3.23 4.74 -8.86
C GLU A 8 -2.65 3.37 -9.26
N PHE A 9 -3.40 2.27 -9.04
CA PHE A 9 -2.98 0.96 -9.52
C PHE A 9 -2.98 0.90 -11.05
N LEU A 10 -4.04 1.37 -11.70
CA LEU A 10 -4.12 1.40 -13.15
C LEU A 10 -3.10 2.37 -13.76
N ASP A 11 -2.85 3.52 -13.13
CA ASP A 11 -1.81 4.46 -13.53
C ASP A 11 -0.41 3.82 -13.47
N LEU A 12 -0.12 3.05 -12.40
CA LEU A 12 1.12 2.27 -12.32
C LEU A 12 1.21 1.25 -13.47
N VAL A 13 0.14 0.49 -13.71
CA VAL A 13 0.13 -0.53 -14.78
C VAL A 13 0.36 0.11 -16.13
N GLU A 14 -0.30 1.23 -16.42
CA GLU A 14 -0.10 1.96 -17.68
C GLU A 14 1.35 2.44 -17.82
N SER A 15 1.90 3.04 -16.76
CA SER A 15 3.26 3.58 -16.78
C SER A 15 4.36 2.52 -16.96
N LYS A 16 4.14 1.30 -16.44
CA LYS A 16 5.13 0.22 -16.45
C LYS A 16 4.97 -0.77 -17.61
N PHE A 17 3.72 -1.03 -18.02
CA PHE A 17 3.38 -2.10 -18.94
C PHE A 17 2.58 -1.62 -20.16
N GLY A 18 2.18 -0.34 -20.18
CA GLY A 18 1.44 0.27 -21.27
C GLY A 18 -0.08 0.10 -21.19
N LEU A 19 -0.79 0.92 -21.97
CA LEU A 19 -2.26 0.97 -22.01
C LEU A 19 -2.89 -0.36 -22.47
N GLU A 20 -2.23 -1.10 -23.36
CA GLU A 20 -2.70 -2.41 -23.82
C GLU A 20 -2.81 -3.40 -22.67
N THR A 21 -1.85 -3.38 -21.74
CA THR A 21 -1.89 -4.24 -20.54
C THR A 21 -3.03 -3.82 -19.61
N VAL A 22 -3.28 -2.52 -19.45
CA VAL A 22 -4.43 -2.01 -18.67
C VAL A 22 -5.73 -2.56 -19.26
N GLN A 23 -5.92 -2.40 -20.58
CA GLN A 23 -7.14 -2.90 -21.23
C GLN A 23 -7.27 -4.42 -21.10
N GLN A 24 -6.18 -5.15 -21.28
CA GLN A 24 -6.17 -6.61 -21.18
C GLN A 24 -6.59 -7.10 -19.78
N ILE A 25 -6.05 -6.50 -18.71
CA ILE A 25 -6.42 -6.92 -17.35
C ILE A 25 -7.86 -6.55 -17.00
N ILE A 26 -8.38 -5.42 -17.51
CA ILE A 26 -9.78 -5.04 -17.33
C ILE A 26 -10.69 -6.04 -18.03
N ASP A 27 -10.44 -6.35 -19.31
CA ASP A 27 -11.24 -7.27 -20.11
C ASP A 27 -11.26 -8.71 -19.56
N GLN A 28 -10.17 -9.12 -18.88
CA GLN A 28 -10.03 -10.45 -18.27
C GLN A 28 -10.57 -10.53 -16.85
N SER A 29 -10.99 -9.40 -16.27
CA SER A 29 -11.44 -9.32 -14.87
C SER A 29 -12.96 -9.25 -14.78
N GLU A 30 -13.51 -9.89 -13.74
CA GLU A 30 -14.92 -9.72 -13.37
C GLU A 30 -15.06 -8.47 -12.49
N LEU A 31 -15.50 -7.35 -13.08
CA LEU A 31 -15.57 -6.04 -12.44
C LEU A 31 -16.98 -5.49 -12.49
N GLU A 32 -17.61 -5.29 -11.35
CA GLU A 32 -18.93 -4.63 -11.26
C GLU A 32 -18.85 -3.15 -11.72
N SER A 33 -17.66 -2.53 -11.54
CA SER A 33 -17.37 -1.18 -11.99
C SER A 33 -17.13 -1.08 -13.51
N ASN A 34 -17.06 -2.21 -14.24
CA ASN A 34 -16.60 -2.28 -15.64
C ASN A 34 -15.20 -1.64 -15.85
N GLY A 35 -14.36 -1.63 -14.82
CA GLY A 35 -13.03 -1.01 -14.88
C GLY A 35 -13.03 0.52 -14.78
N VAL A 36 -14.18 1.13 -14.49
CA VAL A 36 -14.30 2.59 -14.33
C VAL A 36 -14.25 2.97 -12.87
N TYR A 37 -13.18 3.66 -12.48
CA TYR A 37 -12.96 4.07 -11.09
C TYR A 37 -12.82 5.59 -10.98
N THR A 38 -13.31 6.14 -9.86
CA THR A 38 -13.05 7.51 -9.43
C THR A 38 -12.31 7.49 -8.10
N SER A 39 -11.38 8.40 -7.87
CA SER A 39 -10.55 8.43 -6.66
C SER A 39 -11.36 8.52 -5.36
N VAL A 40 -12.53 9.16 -5.40
CA VAL A 40 -13.44 9.34 -4.24
C VAL A 40 -14.43 8.19 -4.06
N GLY A 41 -14.60 7.33 -5.05
CA GLY A 41 -15.52 6.19 -5.01
C GLY A 41 -15.11 5.13 -3.98
N THR A 42 -16.01 4.16 -3.78
CA THR A 42 -15.75 2.97 -2.96
C THR A 42 -16.15 1.73 -3.76
N TYR A 43 -15.22 0.79 -3.91
CA TYR A 43 -15.37 -0.40 -4.75
C TYR A 43 -15.08 -1.67 -3.97
N LYS A 44 -15.51 -2.81 -4.47
CA LYS A 44 -15.28 -4.11 -3.84
C LYS A 44 -13.78 -4.47 -3.90
N PHE A 45 -13.27 -5.01 -2.81
CA PHE A 45 -11.87 -5.49 -2.76
C PHE A 45 -11.61 -6.63 -3.75
N THR A 46 -12.62 -7.44 -4.04
CA THR A 46 -12.54 -8.54 -5.02
C THR A 46 -12.16 -8.06 -6.41
N GLU A 47 -12.51 -6.83 -6.81
CA GLU A 47 -12.09 -6.26 -8.09
C GLU A 47 -10.58 -6.01 -8.12
N MET A 48 -9.99 -5.50 -7.02
CA MET A 48 -8.54 -5.34 -6.92
C MET A 48 -7.81 -6.69 -7.00
N VAL A 49 -8.36 -7.73 -6.34
CA VAL A 49 -7.80 -9.09 -6.41
C VAL A 49 -7.84 -9.61 -7.84
N SER A 50 -8.95 -9.41 -8.57
CA SER A 50 -9.09 -9.82 -9.96
C SER A 50 -8.08 -9.13 -10.87
N LEU A 51 -7.98 -7.79 -10.78
CA LEU A 51 -7.02 -6.99 -11.55
C LEU A 51 -5.56 -7.42 -11.28
N LEU A 52 -5.19 -7.60 -10.02
CA LEU A 52 -3.84 -8.03 -9.63
C LEU A 52 -3.52 -9.44 -10.12
N THR A 53 -4.48 -10.37 -10.01
CA THR A 53 -4.31 -11.75 -10.49
C THR A 53 -4.10 -11.77 -12.00
N ASN A 54 -4.89 -11.03 -12.76
CA ASN A 54 -4.73 -10.94 -14.21
C ASN A 54 -3.43 -10.23 -14.61
N LEU A 55 -3.02 -9.19 -13.89
CA LEU A 55 -1.72 -8.57 -14.11
C LEU A 55 -0.58 -9.55 -13.87
N SER A 56 -0.62 -10.33 -12.80
CA SER A 56 0.37 -11.38 -12.54
C SER A 56 0.39 -12.44 -13.66
N ASN A 57 -0.78 -12.86 -14.13
CA ASN A 57 -0.89 -13.81 -15.23
C ASN A 57 -0.30 -13.29 -16.56
N VAL A 58 -0.51 -12.00 -16.86
CA VAL A 58 0.00 -11.36 -18.09
C VAL A 58 1.50 -11.10 -17.99
N THR A 59 1.97 -10.56 -16.88
CA THR A 59 3.38 -10.14 -16.71
C THR A 59 4.30 -11.25 -16.25
N LYS A 60 3.77 -12.35 -15.73
CA LYS A 60 4.51 -13.45 -15.06
C LYS A 60 5.29 -13.02 -13.81
N ILE A 61 4.94 -11.86 -13.24
CA ILE A 61 5.50 -11.37 -11.98
C ILE A 61 4.61 -11.85 -10.83
N ALA A 62 5.21 -12.31 -9.74
CA ALA A 62 4.47 -12.79 -8.59
C ALA A 62 3.59 -11.68 -7.97
N PRO A 63 2.36 -11.98 -7.50
CA PRO A 63 1.46 -10.97 -6.92
C PRO A 63 2.09 -10.16 -5.77
N ASN A 64 2.90 -10.78 -4.93
CA ASN A 64 3.58 -10.10 -3.82
C ASN A 64 4.60 -9.06 -4.30
N ASP A 65 5.32 -9.35 -5.40
CA ASP A 65 6.28 -8.42 -5.98
C ASP A 65 5.55 -7.24 -6.63
N LEU A 66 4.43 -7.51 -7.34
CA LEU A 66 3.58 -6.46 -7.90
C LEU A 66 3.00 -5.56 -6.80
N LEU A 67 2.51 -6.15 -5.71
CA LEU A 67 2.01 -5.39 -4.56
C LEU A 67 3.09 -4.52 -3.90
N LYS A 68 4.30 -5.04 -3.76
CA LYS A 68 5.42 -4.26 -3.21
C LYS A 68 5.75 -3.06 -4.11
N VAL A 69 5.88 -3.29 -5.41
CA VAL A 69 6.11 -2.21 -6.39
C VAL A 69 4.96 -1.20 -6.38
N TYR A 70 3.74 -1.68 -6.24
CA TYR A 70 2.58 -0.82 -6.13
C TYR A 70 2.62 0.03 -4.84
N GLY A 71 3.04 -0.53 -3.71
CA GLY A 71 3.25 0.23 -2.47
C GLY A 71 4.27 1.37 -2.61
N LEU A 72 5.39 1.10 -3.31
CA LEU A 72 6.38 2.12 -3.64
C LEU A 72 5.76 3.28 -4.46
N HIS A 73 5.01 2.95 -5.52
CA HIS A 73 4.33 3.94 -6.37
C HIS A 73 3.25 4.71 -5.61
N PHE A 74 2.43 4.03 -4.84
CA PHE A 74 1.30 4.64 -4.13
C PHE A 74 1.75 5.67 -3.08
N PHE A 75 2.94 5.50 -2.51
CA PHE A 75 3.50 6.50 -1.58
C PHE A 75 3.70 7.86 -2.26
N ASP A 76 4.14 7.89 -3.53
CA ASP A 76 4.30 9.14 -4.28
C ASP A 76 2.94 9.86 -4.47
N ALA A 77 1.86 9.09 -4.70
CA ALA A 77 0.50 9.64 -4.73
C ALA A 77 0.08 10.20 -3.36
N LEU A 78 0.45 9.54 -2.25
CA LEU A 78 0.21 10.07 -0.90
C LEU A 78 0.98 11.38 -0.65
N VAL A 79 2.23 11.47 -1.08
CA VAL A 79 3.02 12.71 -1.00
C VAL A 79 2.35 13.84 -1.77
N LYS A 80 1.89 13.56 -2.99
CA LYS A 80 1.21 14.55 -3.84
C LYS A 80 -0.08 15.08 -3.22
N ASN A 81 -0.90 14.18 -2.65
CA ASN A 81 -2.23 14.52 -2.15
C ASN A 81 -2.24 14.96 -0.67
N TYR A 82 -1.29 14.46 0.13
CA TYR A 82 -1.26 14.64 1.59
C TYR A 82 0.11 15.09 2.12
N GLY A 83 0.95 15.69 1.28
CA GLY A 83 2.32 16.09 1.63
C GLY A 83 2.42 17.06 2.82
N SER A 84 1.38 17.86 3.10
CA SER A 84 1.34 18.71 4.29
C SER A 84 1.36 17.91 5.60
N ILE A 85 0.69 16.74 5.63
CA ILE A 85 0.68 15.84 6.78
C ILE A 85 2.06 15.19 6.94
N LEU A 86 2.66 14.73 5.83
CA LEU A 86 3.96 14.07 5.86
C LEU A 86 5.08 15.00 6.36
N LYS A 87 5.00 16.30 6.05
CA LYS A 87 5.95 17.32 6.52
C LYS A 87 5.92 17.56 8.03
N THR A 88 4.92 17.06 8.75
CA THR A 88 4.86 17.21 10.21
C THR A 88 5.81 16.26 10.94
N TYR A 89 6.28 15.21 10.28
CA TYR A 89 7.19 14.22 10.84
C TYR A 89 8.65 14.53 10.51
N LYS A 90 9.55 14.28 11.47
CA LYS A 90 10.99 14.52 11.32
C LYS A 90 11.70 13.42 10.53
N GLY A 91 11.08 12.25 10.38
CA GLY A 91 11.66 11.13 9.67
C GLY A 91 10.71 9.93 9.55
N PRO A 92 11.15 8.87 8.85
CA PRO A 92 10.30 7.74 8.53
C PRO A 92 9.87 6.93 9.76
N ILE A 93 10.72 6.79 10.77
CA ILE A 93 10.38 6.04 12.00
C ILE A 93 9.24 6.75 12.76
N GLU A 94 9.31 8.08 12.88
CA GLU A 94 8.24 8.87 13.49
C GLU A 94 6.94 8.78 12.68
N LEU A 95 7.03 8.85 11.34
CA LEU A 95 5.90 8.65 10.44
C LEU A 95 5.26 7.28 10.67
N LEU A 96 6.05 6.20 10.64
CA LEU A 96 5.54 4.83 10.76
C LEU A 96 4.92 4.55 12.14
N SER A 97 5.52 5.05 13.22
CA SER A 97 4.94 4.90 14.56
C SER A 97 3.64 5.69 14.76
N SER A 98 3.39 6.70 13.91
CA SER A 98 2.21 7.56 13.97
C SER A 98 1.04 7.08 13.08
N ILE A 99 1.18 5.97 12.36
CA ILE A 99 0.17 5.49 11.40
C ILE A 99 -1.21 5.37 12.07
N GLU A 100 -1.32 4.62 13.16
CA GLU A 100 -2.61 4.40 13.84
C GLU A 100 -3.11 5.63 14.59
N GLY A 101 -2.22 6.30 15.32
CA GLY A 101 -2.61 7.41 16.20
C GLY A 101 -2.90 8.71 15.46
N HIS A 102 -2.36 8.89 14.25
CA HIS A 102 -2.53 10.13 13.52
C HIS A 102 -2.96 9.92 12.06
N ILE A 103 -2.21 9.18 11.24
CA ILE A 103 -2.50 9.07 9.80
C ILE A 103 -3.86 8.42 9.57
N HIS A 104 -4.11 7.23 10.13
CA HIS A 104 -5.38 6.53 9.98
C HIS A 104 -6.56 7.31 10.60
N VAL A 105 -6.32 8.08 11.66
CA VAL A 105 -7.33 9.00 12.20
C VAL A 105 -7.71 10.07 11.19
N GLN A 106 -6.76 10.68 10.50
CA GLN A 106 -7.05 11.68 9.45
C GLN A 106 -7.75 11.04 8.24
N VAL A 107 -7.30 9.84 7.83
CA VAL A 107 -7.96 9.10 6.73
C VAL A 107 -9.42 8.81 7.06
N ARG A 108 -9.74 8.36 8.29
CA ARG A 108 -11.14 8.08 8.72
C ARG A 108 -11.99 9.35 8.79
N LYS A 109 -11.40 10.52 9.07
CA LYS A 109 -12.14 11.80 9.01
C LYS A 109 -12.55 12.16 7.57
N LEU A 110 -11.67 11.90 6.59
CA LEU A 110 -11.92 12.15 5.16
C LEU A 110 -12.81 11.07 4.54
N TYR A 111 -12.64 9.83 4.98
CA TYR A 111 -13.30 8.64 4.46
C TYR A 111 -13.80 7.76 5.61
N PRO A 112 -14.97 8.07 6.19
CA PRO A 112 -15.47 7.36 7.38
C PRO A 112 -15.69 5.85 7.18
N ASP A 113 -15.93 5.43 5.95
CA ASP A 113 -16.13 4.04 5.51
C ASP A 113 -14.82 3.33 5.10
N ALA A 114 -13.66 3.98 5.30
CA ALA A 114 -12.38 3.36 4.94
C ALA A 114 -12.02 2.22 5.90
N GLU A 115 -11.88 1.02 5.36
CA GLU A 115 -11.33 -0.14 6.07
C GLU A 115 -9.80 -0.12 5.91
N LEU A 116 -9.12 0.21 6.99
CA LEU A 116 -7.67 0.34 7.05
C LEU A 116 -7.04 -0.85 7.77
N PRO A 117 -5.80 -1.26 7.40
CA PRO A 117 -5.04 -2.19 8.21
C PRO A 117 -4.76 -1.59 9.59
N GLN A 118 -4.51 -2.44 10.56
CA GLN A 118 -4.08 -2.02 11.90
C GLN A 118 -2.57 -2.21 12.04
N PHE A 119 -1.93 -1.25 12.70
CA PHE A 119 -0.51 -1.30 13.04
C PHE A 119 -0.32 -1.13 14.54
N GLU A 120 0.42 -2.04 15.13
CA GLU A 120 0.84 -1.97 16.53
C GLU A 120 2.35 -1.81 16.58
N THR A 121 2.84 -0.76 17.24
CA THR A 121 4.28 -0.55 17.45
C THR A 121 4.72 -1.32 18.67
N LEU A 122 5.60 -2.32 18.50
CA LEU A 122 6.17 -3.10 19.60
C LEU A 122 7.45 -2.49 20.14
N GLU A 123 8.28 -1.93 19.27
CA GLU A 123 9.57 -1.33 19.58
C GLU A 123 9.82 -0.11 18.71
N GLN A 124 10.37 0.94 19.28
CA GLN A 124 10.79 2.13 18.55
C GLN A 124 12.04 2.72 19.17
N THR A 125 13.06 2.93 18.34
CA THR A 125 14.28 3.69 18.66
C THR A 125 14.56 4.69 17.55
N ASP A 126 15.67 5.42 17.62
CA ASP A 126 16.06 6.36 16.56
C ASP A 126 16.41 5.67 15.23
N ASP A 127 16.81 4.39 15.28
CA ASP A 127 17.30 3.63 14.12
C ASP A 127 16.52 2.34 13.84
N LYS A 128 15.53 2.01 14.67
CA LYS A 128 14.75 0.77 14.54
C LYS A 128 13.28 0.99 14.87
N ILE A 129 12.41 0.32 14.11
CA ILE A 129 11.00 0.16 14.47
C ILE A 129 10.53 -1.27 14.21
N VAL A 130 9.74 -1.82 15.15
CA VAL A 130 9.07 -3.12 15.01
C VAL A 130 7.57 -2.90 15.04
N LEU A 131 6.88 -3.37 14.00
CA LEU A 131 5.45 -3.20 13.81
C LEU A 131 4.77 -4.56 13.63
N ILE A 132 3.57 -4.70 14.19
CA ILE A 132 2.63 -5.76 13.79
C ILE A 132 1.59 -5.15 12.86
N TYR A 133 1.52 -5.69 11.66
CA TYR A 133 0.47 -5.43 10.67
C TYR A 133 -0.65 -6.45 10.82
N ARG A 134 -1.91 -5.99 10.80
CA ARG A 134 -3.11 -6.86 10.80
C ARG A 134 -4.11 -6.35 9.77
N SER A 135 -4.53 -7.23 8.87
CA SER A 135 -5.56 -6.93 7.88
C SER A 135 -6.19 -8.18 7.31
N SER A 136 -7.51 -8.22 7.22
CA SER A 136 -8.23 -9.29 6.52
C SER A 136 -7.98 -9.33 5.01
N ARG A 137 -7.33 -8.30 4.45
CA ARG A 137 -6.99 -8.22 3.02
C ARG A 137 -5.60 -8.75 2.69
N SER A 138 -4.78 -9.04 3.69
CA SER A 138 -3.44 -9.62 3.55
C SER A 138 -2.52 -8.88 2.54
N LEU A 139 -2.63 -7.55 2.48
CA LEU A 139 -1.84 -6.71 1.57
C LEU A 139 -0.51 -6.27 2.20
N TYR A 140 0.14 -7.15 2.97
CA TYR A 140 1.39 -6.83 3.65
C TYR A 140 2.55 -6.45 2.70
N PRO A 141 2.68 -7.00 1.46
CA PRO A 141 3.75 -6.57 0.56
C PRO A 141 3.53 -5.12 0.08
N PHE A 142 2.27 -4.69 -0.10
CA PHE A 142 1.93 -3.30 -0.38
C PHE A 142 2.34 -2.39 0.78
N ALA A 143 2.03 -2.78 2.03
CA ALA A 143 2.47 -2.05 3.22
C ALA A 143 4.00 -1.97 3.30
N GLN A 144 4.72 -3.06 2.98
CA GLN A 144 6.19 -3.07 2.93
C GLN A 144 6.72 -2.05 1.91
N GLY A 145 6.13 -1.98 0.72
CA GLY A 145 6.51 -0.98 -0.29
C GLY A 145 6.32 0.46 0.20
N LEU A 146 5.20 0.75 0.87
CA LEU A 146 4.95 2.06 1.50
C LEU A 146 6.00 2.39 2.57
N MET A 147 6.35 1.43 3.42
CA MET A 147 7.37 1.60 4.46
C MET A 147 8.74 1.90 3.83
N GLU A 148 9.18 1.12 2.85
CA GLU A 148 10.44 1.31 2.15
C GLU A 148 10.52 2.69 1.49
N LYS A 149 9.47 3.09 0.77
CA LYS A 149 9.40 4.40 0.10
C LYS A 149 9.37 5.57 1.08
N SER A 150 8.82 5.37 2.28
CA SER A 150 8.86 6.40 3.31
C SER A 150 10.30 6.75 3.71
N PHE A 151 11.19 5.76 3.83
CA PHE A 151 12.61 6.03 4.11
C PHE A 151 13.28 6.80 2.96
N GLU A 152 13.05 6.39 1.71
CA GLU A 152 13.58 7.14 0.55
C GLU A 152 13.10 8.59 0.54
N HIS A 153 11.83 8.83 0.86
CA HIS A 153 11.24 10.18 0.91
C HIS A 153 11.97 11.11 1.88
N TYR A 154 12.46 10.59 2.99
CA TYR A 154 13.25 11.34 3.97
C TYR A 154 14.77 11.28 3.69
N GLY A 155 15.20 10.79 2.51
CA GLY A 155 16.60 10.69 2.13
C GLY A 155 17.38 9.66 2.95
N GLN A 156 16.71 8.62 3.44
CA GLN A 156 17.27 7.56 4.27
C GLN A 156 17.09 6.21 3.57
N ASN A 157 17.96 5.24 3.90
CA ASN A 157 17.81 3.86 3.49
C ASN A 157 17.37 3.01 4.67
N CYS A 158 16.75 1.87 4.38
CA CYS A 158 16.38 0.89 5.40
C CYS A 158 16.61 -0.55 4.92
N GLU A 159 16.64 -1.44 5.88
CA GLU A 159 16.48 -2.87 5.68
C GLU A 159 15.19 -3.30 6.36
N ILE A 160 14.31 -3.98 5.61
CA ILE A 160 13.02 -4.45 6.12
C ILE A 160 13.03 -5.97 6.10
N GLN A 161 12.88 -6.57 7.27
CA GLN A 161 12.62 -7.99 7.43
C GLN A 161 11.16 -8.18 7.85
N HIS A 162 10.53 -9.26 7.40
CA HIS A 162 9.18 -9.60 7.83
C HIS A 162 9.05 -11.08 8.18
N GLU A 163 8.14 -11.36 9.10
CA GLU A 163 7.76 -12.68 9.55
C GLU A 163 6.24 -12.80 9.49
N LEU A 164 5.74 -13.82 8.79
CA LEU A 164 4.32 -14.13 8.79
C LEU A 164 3.94 -14.76 10.14
N LEU A 165 3.13 -14.06 10.92
CA LEU A 165 2.57 -14.61 12.17
C LEU A 165 1.34 -15.48 11.88
N LYS A 166 0.72 -15.27 10.71
CA LYS A 166 -0.30 -16.15 10.11
C LYS A 166 0.05 -16.43 8.66
N ASP A 167 -0.07 -17.68 8.25
CA ASP A 167 0.32 -18.15 6.91
C ASP A 167 -0.41 -17.44 5.76
N ASP A 168 -1.63 -16.95 6.02
CA ASP A 168 -2.43 -16.20 5.05
C ASP A 168 -1.98 -14.74 4.86
N GLY A 169 -0.97 -14.27 5.60
CA GLY A 169 -0.48 -12.90 5.55
C GLY A 169 -1.39 -11.87 6.21
N SER A 170 -2.44 -12.31 6.93
CA SER A 170 -3.35 -11.40 7.65
C SER A 170 -2.73 -10.78 8.90
N GLU A 171 -1.66 -11.39 9.43
CA GLU A 171 -0.88 -10.88 10.54
C GLU A 171 0.61 -11.06 10.27
N VAL A 172 1.37 -9.95 10.25
CA VAL A 172 2.78 -9.92 9.87
C VAL A 172 3.56 -9.03 10.82
N ARG A 173 4.71 -9.52 11.30
CA ARG A 173 5.69 -8.72 12.04
C ARG A 173 6.69 -8.15 11.05
N PHE A 174 6.84 -6.83 11.07
CA PHE A 174 7.90 -6.13 10.36
C PHE A 174 8.97 -5.64 11.34
N GLU A 175 10.22 -5.86 10.98
CA GLU A 175 11.39 -5.27 11.64
C GLU A 175 12.13 -4.40 10.63
N ILE A 176 12.25 -3.12 10.93
CA ILE A 176 12.79 -2.11 10.02
C ILE A 176 13.98 -1.45 10.70
N LEU A 177 15.14 -1.56 10.06
CA LEU A 177 16.40 -0.98 10.50
C LEU A 177 16.81 0.13 9.54
N LYS A 178 17.03 1.31 10.05
CA LYS A 178 17.65 2.43 9.31
C LYS A 178 19.12 2.10 9.04
N LYS A 179 19.59 2.43 7.83
CA LYS A 179 20.97 2.23 7.36
C LYS A 179 21.70 3.55 7.22
#